data_28c0ec5617bc0c238f398f3109572463
#
_entry.id   28c0ec5617bc0c238f398f3109572463
#
_cell.length_a   1.000
_cell.length_b   1.000
_cell.length_c   1.000
_cell.angle_alpha   90.00
_cell.angle_beta   90.00
_cell.angle_gamma   90.00
#
_symmetry.space_group_name_H-M   'P 1'
#
loop_
_entity.id
_entity.type
_entity.pdbx_description
1 polymer ?
#
loop_
_entity_poly.entity_id
_entity_poly.type
_entity_poly.pdbx_seq_one_letter_code
_entity_poly.pdbx_strand_id
1 'polypeptide(L)'
;TIRDPQAIPEIFLYSDLVAAGLTDGPRIYSTGPGLFIIDQLNSYEKTKSRLEIYKNRYKTNYIKSYLVGNRKQRQWMIQASKELQLMPVTEGGADTKQDITHVLDGFTSNEHSLPNANIYKDVVQLFAQSNIQYTPTLLVSFGGPLPLFQFFAKENPFSNSKLRRFFPKDLLYNNTATRLLYFREEDYHVKDLSKGVNKIMAAGGNIALGGHGDMQGIQNHWEMWLLASGGMSPHNVLKVATINGAKALGLAADLGSIEKGKLADLIILDKNPLVDIKNSTSIIYVMKNGVLYSGETLDKVYPVKEAIKKPWWQMEKHN
;
A
#
# COMPACT_ATOMS: atom_id res chain seq x y z
N THR A 1 7.89 -6.44 2.50
CA THR A 1 8.21 -5.41 1.50
C THR A 1 7.05 -4.45 1.36
N ILE A 2 7.32 -3.16 1.34
CA ILE A 2 6.33 -2.09 1.17
C ILE A 2 6.80 -1.08 0.12
N ARG A 3 5.85 -0.37 -0.49
CA ARG A 3 6.07 0.89 -1.18
C ARG A 3 5.40 2.00 -0.38
N ASP A 4 6.16 3.03 -0.04
CA ASP A 4 5.65 4.27 0.50
C ASP A 4 5.36 5.21 -0.68
N PRO A 5 4.09 5.57 -0.92
CA PRO A 5 3.71 6.32 -2.12
C PRO A 5 3.95 7.83 -2.00
N GLN A 6 4.26 8.32 -0.81
CA GLN A 6 4.68 9.70 -0.56
C GLN A 6 5.33 9.82 0.81
N ALA A 7 6.55 10.33 0.83
CA ALA A 7 7.24 10.65 2.07
C ALA A 7 8.21 11.81 1.87
N ILE A 8 8.61 12.39 2.99
CA ILE A 8 9.76 13.27 3.04
C ILE A 8 11.04 12.49 2.71
N PRO A 9 12.13 13.14 2.27
CA PRO A 9 13.35 12.44 1.82
C PRO A 9 13.98 11.52 2.86
N GLU A 10 13.70 11.72 4.13
CA GLU A 10 14.20 10.89 5.25
C GLU A 10 13.76 9.42 5.16
N ILE A 11 12.70 9.10 4.41
CA ILE A 11 12.29 7.71 4.18
C ILE A 11 13.40 6.89 3.53
N PHE A 12 14.23 7.50 2.70
CA PHE A 12 15.38 6.83 2.07
C PHE A 12 16.44 6.45 3.09
N LEU A 13 16.65 7.27 4.13
CA LEU A 13 17.53 6.91 5.24
C LEU A 13 17.02 5.66 5.98
N TYR A 14 15.71 5.58 6.27
CA TYR A 14 15.14 4.39 6.89
C TYR A 14 15.26 3.16 5.98
N SER A 15 15.07 3.32 4.68
CA SER A 15 15.30 2.25 3.70
C SER A 15 16.74 1.75 3.76
N ASP A 16 17.71 2.66 3.78
CA ASP A 16 19.13 2.33 3.83
C ASP A 16 19.52 1.67 5.16
N LEU A 17 19.02 2.15 6.29
CA LEU A 17 19.24 1.54 7.61
C LEU A 17 18.72 0.09 7.66
N VAL A 18 17.54 -0.16 7.09
CA VAL A 18 16.98 -1.53 7.01
C VAL A 18 17.79 -2.41 6.06
N ALA A 19 18.25 -1.85 4.92
CA ALA A 19 19.05 -2.57 3.94
C ALA A 19 20.44 -2.93 4.50
N ALA A 20 21.04 -2.05 5.30
CA ALA A 20 22.31 -2.26 5.98
C ALA A 20 22.22 -3.17 7.22
N GLY A 21 21.00 -3.60 7.62
CA GLY A 21 20.79 -4.40 8.83
C GLY A 21 21.01 -3.63 10.15
N LEU A 22 21.04 -2.30 10.10
CA LEU A 22 21.22 -1.44 11.28
C LEU A 22 19.92 -1.25 12.07
N THR A 23 18.79 -1.49 11.43
CA THR A 23 17.47 -1.55 12.06
C THR A 23 16.62 -2.67 11.44
N ASP A 24 15.72 -3.25 12.25
CA ASP A 24 14.76 -4.23 11.76
C ASP A 24 13.54 -3.51 11.16
N GLY A 25 13.04 -4.03 10.03
CA GLY A 25 11.89 -3.48 9.33
C GLY A 25 11.66 -4.12 7.98
N PRO A 26 10.58 -3.74 7.28
CA PRO A 26 10.31 -4.19 5.92
C PRO A 26 11.34 -3.61 4.94
N ARG A 27 11.53 -4.24 3.77
CA ARG A 27 12.14 -3.53 2.64
C ARG A 27 11.24 -2.38 2.24
N ILE A 28 11.80 -1.18 2.16
CA ILE A 28 11.08 0.04 1.86
C ILE A 28 11.49 0.53 0.48
N TYR A 29 10.51 0.61 -0.41
CA TYR A 29 10.59 1.34 -1.66
C TYR A 29 9.76 2.61 -1.50
N SER A 30 10.26 3.75 -1.96
CA SER A 30 9.51 5.00 -1.82
C SER A 30 9.50 5.78 -3.13
N THR A 31 8.41 6.49 -3.37
CA THR A 31 8.35 7.50 -4.41
C THR A 31 9.07 8.79 -4.00
N GLY A 32 9.47 8.90 -2.73
CA GLY A 32 9.95 10.15 -2.17
C GLY A 32 8.88 11.24 -2.19
N PRO A 33 9.28 12.51 -2.25
CA PRO A 33 8.34 13.64 -2.34
C PRO A 33 7.43 13.52 -3.56
N GLY A 34 6.11 13.70 -3.35
CA GLY A 34 5.15 13.69 -4.45
C GLY A 34 5.32 14.88 -5.38
N LEU A 35 4.88 14.72 -6.62
CA LEU A 35 4.78 15.81 -7.60
C LEU A 35 3.38 16.40 -7.56
N PHE A 36 3.28 17.70 -7.36
CA PHE A 36 2.04 18.46 -7.27
C PHE A 36 1.92 19.46 -8.42
N ILE A 37 0.73 20.03 -8.59
CA ILE A 37 0.49 21.09 -9.58
C ILE A 37 1.44 22.29 -9.42
N ILE A 38 1.87 22.56 -8.19
CA ILE A 38 2.83 23.62 -7.85
C ILE A 38 4.23 23.38 -8.43
N ASP A 39 4.58 22.15 -8.79
CA ASP A 39 5.88 21.82 -9.40
C ASP A 39 6.06 22.42 -10.80
N GLN A 40 5.02 23.04 -11.35
CA GLN A 40 5.04 23.81 -12.60
C GLN A 40 5.72 23.09 -13.75
N LEU A 41 5.32 21.83 -14.01
CA LEU A 41 5.82 21.05 -15.13
C LEU A 41 5.30 21.64 -16.45
N ASN A 42 5.84 22.78 -16.87
CA ASN A 42 5.32 23.60 -17.96
C ASN A 42 6.08 23.45 -19.30
N SER A 43 7.08 22.58 -19.37
CA SER A 43 7.68 22.06 -20.60
C SER A 43 8.16 20.62 -20.40
N TYR A 44 8.43 19.94 -21.52
CA TYR A 44 9.00 18.58 -21.48
C TYR A 44 10.37 18.57 -20.80
N GLU A 45 11.26 19.51 -21.16
CA GLU A 45 12.62 19.60 -20.64
C GLU A 45 12.63 19.83 -19.12
N LYS A 46 11.79 20.77 -18.62
CA LYS A 46 11.63 21.00 -17.18
C LYS A 46 11.08 19.77 -16.45
N THR A 47 10.11 19.10 -17.07
CA THR A 47 9.55 17.86 -16.53
C THR A 47 10.63 16.80 -16.43
N LYS A 48 11.40 16.57 -17.48
CA LYS A 48 12.49 15.58 -17.49
C LYS A 48 13.55 15.90 -16.46
N SER A 49 14.03 17.15 -16.39
CA SER A 49 15.01 17.58 -15.39
C SER A 49 14.49 17.38 -13.96
N ARG A 50 13.20 17.62 -13.70
CA ARG A 50 12.59 17.36 -12.40
C ARG A 50 12.61 15.85 -12.06
N LEU A 51 12.30 14.99 -13.02
CA LEU A 51 12.31 13.53 -12.84
C LEU A 51 13.73 12.96 -12.69
N GLU A 52 14.74 13.56 -13.30
CA GLU A 52 16.14 13.18 -13.13
C GLU A 52 16.61 13.28 -11.67
N ILE A 53 16.00 14.15 -10.85
CA ILE A 53 16.29 14.24 -9.41
C ILE A 53 15.90 12.92 -8.71
N TYR A 54 14.78 12.34 -9.08
CA TYR A 54 14.34 11.06 -8.51
C TYR A 54 15.29 9.93 -8.89
N LYS A 55 15.69 9.87 -10.15
CA LYS A 55 16.63 8.85 -10.65
C LYS A 55 18.02 9.01 -10.05
N ASN A 56 18.55 10.21 -10.06
CA ASN A 56 19.99 10.44 -9.82
C ASN A 56 20.30 10.76 -8.35
N ARG A 57 19.41 11.50 -7.65
CA ARG A 57 19.62 11.90 -6.24
C ARG A 57 18.93 10.97 -5.27
N TYR A 58 17.62 10.74 -5.46
CA TYR A 58 16.85 9.85 -4.58
C TYR A 58 17.11 8.37 -4.91
N LYS A 59 17.65 8.06 -6.08
CA LYS A 59 17.92 6.68 -6.54
C LYS A 59 16.69 5.78 -6.44
N THR A 60 15.51 6.35 -6.69
CA THR A 60 14.25 5.60 -6.77
C THR A 60 13.81 5.43 -8.21
N ASN A 61 13.11 4.32 -8.48
CA ASN A 61 12.44 4.10 -9.75
C ASN A 61 10.94 4.48 -9.71
N TYR A 62 10.46 5.01 -8.60
CA TYR A 62 9.04 5.29 -8.39
C TYR A 62 8.80 6.79 -8.26
N ILE A 63 7.67 7.26 -8.79
CA ILE A 63 7.25 8.66 -8.69
C ILE A 63 5.76 8.67 -8.37
N LYS A 64 5.33 9.51 -7.43
CA LYS A 64 3.91 9.76 -7.17
C LYS A 64 3.49 11.11 -7.73
N SER A 65 2.48 11.09 -8.59
CA SER A 65 1.79 12.27 -9.11
C SER A 65 0.54 12.55 -8.28
N TYR A 66 0.40 13.77 -7.80
CA TYR A 66 -0.80 14.25 -7.12
C TYR A 66 -1.56 15.20 -8.03
N LEU A 67 -2.37 14.64 -8.95
CA LEU A 67 -3.22 15.39 -9.88
C LEU A 67 -2.42 16.45 -10.66
N VAL A 68 -1.22 16.10 -11.10
CA VAL A 68 -0.31 17.00 -11.80
C VAL A 68 -0.94 17.50 -13.10
N GLY A 69 -1.26 18.78 -13.14
CA GLY A 69 -1.55 19.56 -14.32
C GLY A 69 -2.61 19.01 -15.27
N ASN A 70 -2.58 19.53 -16.50
CA ASN A 70 -3.44 19.07 -17.59
C ASN A 70 -2.87 17.82 -18.28
N ARG A 71 -3.63 17.27 -19.24
CA ARG A 71 -3.23 16.05 -19.96
C ARG A 71 -1.88 16.18 -20.66
N LYS A 72 -1.56 17.33 -21.26
CA LYS A 72 -0.28 17.58 -21.92
C LYS A 72 0.89 17.44 -20.95
N GLN A 73 0.76 17.99 -19.75
CA GLN A 73 1.78 17.92 -18.69
C GLN A 73 1.95 16.48 -18.20
N ARG A 74 0.85 15.74 -18.03
CA ARG A 74 0.91 14.31 -17.68
C ARG A 74 1.59 13.49 -18.78
N GLN A 75 1.31 13.79 -20.06
CA GLN A 75 2.01 13.12 -21.18
C GLN A 75 3.51 13.39 -21.17
N TRP A 76 3.96 14.61 -20.87
CA TRP A 76 5.39 14.90 -20.69
C TRP A 76 6.00 14.07 -19.56
N MET A 77 5.28 13.96 -18.43
CA MET A 77 5.74 13.16 -17.29
C MET A 77 5.83 11.67 -17.65
N ILE A 78 4.84 11.12 -18.34
CA ILE A 78 4.86 9.72 -18.79
C ILE A 78 6.00 9.47 -19.78
N GLN A 79 6.20 10.37 -20.75
CA GLN A 79 7.28 10.26 -21.73
C GLN A 79 8.65 10.30 -21.04
N ALA A 80 8.89 11.30 -20.21
CA ALA A 80 10.15 11.43 -19.45
C ALA A 80 10.38 10.24 -18.51
N SER A 81 9.32 9.73 -17.87
CA SER A 81 9.41 8.52 -17.03
C SER A 81 9.85 7.31 -17.83
N LYS A 82 9.32 7.09 -19.04
CA LYS A 82 9.74 6.00 -19.91
C LYS A 82 11.22 6.10 -20.28
N GLU A 83 11.69 7.29 -20.67
CA GLU A 83 13.11 7.51 -21.00
C GLU A 83 14.05 7.29 -19.81
N LEU A 84 13.63 7.67 -18.62
CA LEU A 84 14.39 7.52 -17.38
C LEU A 84 14.18 6.16 -16.69
N GLN A 85 13.36 5.28 -17.26
CA GLN A 85 12.99 3.99 -16.68
C GLN A 85 12.40 4.14 -15.27
N LEU A 86 11.48 5.09 -15.10
CA LEU A 86 10.74 5.34 -13.87
C LEU A 86 9.31 4.79 -13.98
N MET A 87 8.72 4.48 -12.85
CA MET A 87 7.35 3.98 -12.72
C MET A 87 6.46 5.08 -12.12
N PRO A 88 5.77 5.87 -12.95
CA PRO A 88 4.90 6.93 -12.46
C PRO A 88 3.58 6.32 -11.96
N VAL A 89 3.29 6.51 -10.68
CA VAL A 89 2.00 6.22 -10.07
C VAL A 89 1.23 7.52 -9.87
N THR A 90 -0.08 7.49 -9.84
CA THR A 90 -0.89 8.70 -9.69
C THR A 90 -1.96 8.57 -8.61
N GLU A 91 -2.27 9.69 -7.98
CA GLU A 91 -3.45 9.83 -7.15
C GLU A 91 -4.70 9.70 -8.02
N GLY A 92 -5.69 9.02 -7.50
CA GLY A 92 -7.00 8.84 -8.11
C GLY A 92 -8.10 8.92 -7.06
N GLY A 93 -9.27 8.37 -7.38
CA GLY A 93 -10.39 8.17 -6.46
C GLY A 93 -11.30 9.39 -6.26
N ALA A 94 -10.90 10.59 -6.65
CA ALA A 94 -11.73 11.78 -6.50
C ALA A 94 -12.70 12.00 -7.67
N ASP A 95 -12.30 11.63 -8.87
CA ASP A 95 -13.10 11.80 -10.11
C ASP A 95 -12.85 10.64 -11.09
N THR A 96 -13.88 9.85 -11.36
CA THR A 96 -13.81 8.71 -12.28
C THR A 96 -13.35 9.11 -13.70
N LYS A 97 -13.74 10.28 -14.21
CA LYS A 97 -13.30 10.74 -15.53
C LYS A 97 -11.79 10.97 -15.56
N GLN A 98 -11.27 11.54 -14.49
CA GLN A 98 -9.84 11.75 -14.35
C GLN A 98 -9.11 10.41 -14.21
N ASP A 99 -9.61 9.47 -13.42
CA ASP A 99 -9.03 8.13 -13.27
C ASP A 99 -8.96 7.39 -14.61
N ILE A 100 -10.03 7.44 -15.40
CA ILE A 100 -10.05 6.91 -16.77
C ILE A 100 -8.96 7.57 -17.62
N THR A 101 -8.80 8.90 -17.50
CA THR A 101 -7.77 9.64 -18.24
C THR A 101 -6.36 9.23 -17.80
N HIS A 102 -6.13 8.96 -16.51
CA HIS A 102 -4.85 8.45 -16.00
C HIS A 102 -4.48 7.10 -16.63
N VAL A 103 -5.46 6.20 -16.77
CA VAL A 103 -5.24 4.92 -17.46
C VAL A 103 -4.82 5.16 -18.92
N LEU A 104 -5.55 6.04 -19.62
CA LEU A 104 -5.27 6.39 -21.03
C LEU A 104 -3.95 7.15 -21.22
N ASP A 105 -3.51 7.90 -20.20
CA ASP A 105 -2.23 8.62 -20.22
C ASP A 105 -1.03 7.68 -20.08
N GLY A 106 -1.24 6.48 -19.49
CA GLY A 106 -0.20 5.45 -19.38
C GLY A 106 0.56 5.47 -18.08
N PHE A 107 -0.07 5.90 -16.98
CA PHE A 107 0.47 5.69 -15.64
C PHE A 107 0.64 4.21 -15.33
N THR A 108 1.63 3.87 -14.51
CA THR A 108 1.88 2.48 -14.10
C THR A 108 0.93 2.01 -13.01
N SER A 109 0.40 2.94 -12.20
CA SER A 109 -0.58 2.64 -11.14
C SER A 109 -1.54 3.80 -10.92
N ASN A 110 -2.81 3.48 -10.61
CA ASN A 110 -3.81 4.41 -10.09
C ASN A 110 -4.13 4.03 -8.66
N GLU A 111 -3.94 4.97 -7.75
CA GLU A 111 -4.16 4.80 -6.32
C GLU A 111 -5.57 5.28 -5.95
N HIS A 112 -6.13 4.72 -4.88
CA HIS A 112 -7.48 4.92 -4.38
C HIS A 112 -8.60 4.35 -5.26
N SER A 113 -9.72 4.04 -4.62
CA SER A 113 -10.86 3.44 -5.29
C SER A 113 -11.60 4.45 -6.18
N LEU A 114 -12.05 3.99 -7.35
CA LEU A 114 -13.03 4.73 -8.11
C LEU A 114 -14.22 5.10 -7.21
N PRO A 115 -14.70 6.36 -7.23
CA PRO A 115 -15.72 6.83 -6.30
C PRO A 115 -17.14 6.30 -6.61
N ASN A 116 -17.30 5.59 -7.71
CA ASN A 116 -18.58 5.09 -8.17
C ASN A 116 -18.84 3.65 -7.70
N ALA A 117 -19.91 3.43 -6.96
CA ALA A 117 -20.33 2.10 -6.50
C ALA A 117 -20.58 1.13 -7.66
N ASN A 118 -21.13 1.63 -8.77
CA ASN A 118 -21.39 0.84 -9.97
C ASN A 118 -20.44 1.27 -11.09
N ILE A 119 -19.47 0.44 -11.39
CA ILE A 119 -18.65 0.56 -12.60
C ILE A 119 -19.18 -0.38 -13.68
N TYR A 120 -19.22 0.09 -14.92
CA TYR A 120 -19.73 -0.61 -16.09
C TYR A 120 -18.64 -1.34 -16.84
N LYS A 121 -19.03 -2.15 -17.83
CA LYS A 121 -18.15 -3.05 -18.55
C LYS A 121 -16.98 -2.33 -19.26
N ASP A 122 -17.23 -1.15 -19.79
CA ASP A 122 -16.20 -0.32 -20.45
C ASP A 122 -15.07 0.09 -19.51
N VAL A 123 -15.39 0.60 -18.33
CA VAL A 123 -14.41 0.95 -17.29
C VAL A 123 -13.68 -0.29 -16.78
N VAL A 124 -14.42 -1.39 -16.53
CA VAL A 124 -13.83 -2.67 -16.09
C VAL A 124 -12.82 -3.17 -17.11
N GLN A 125 -13.19 -3.17 -18.41
CA GLN A 125 -12.30 -3.63 -19.47
C GLN A 125 -11.10 -2.69 -19.67
N LEU A 126 -11.29 -1.37 -19.54
CA LEU A 126 -10.20 -0.41 -19.63
C LEU A 126 -9.12 -0.69 -18.58
N PHE A 127 -9.51 -0.83 -17.30
CA PHE A 127 -8.56 -1.17 -16.23
C PHE A 127 -7.95 -2.56 -16.40
N ALA A 128 -8.74 -3.55 -16.84
CA ALA A 128 -8.26 -4.91 -17.00
C ALA A 128 -7.28 -5.09 -18.17
N GLN A 129 -7.45 -4.35 -19.28
CA GLN A 129 -6.66 -4.53 -20.50
C GLN A 129 -5.48 -3.56 -20.61
N SER A 130 -5.45 -2.49 -19.84
CA SER A 130 -4.39 -1.46 -19.92
C SER A 130 -3.09 -1.85 -19.23
N ASN A 131 -3.04 -2.97 -18.49
CA ASN A 131 -1.94 -3.36 -17.61
C ASN A 131 -1.62 -2.37 -16.49
N ILE A 132 -2.48 -1.38 -16.24
CA ILE A 132 -2.32 -0.49 -15.10
C ILE A 132 -2.47 -1.27 -13.81
N GLN A 133 -1.63 -0.99 -12.84
CA GLN A 133 -1.82 -1.48 -11.49
C GLN A 133 -2.89 -0.63 -10.80
N TYR A 134 -3.84 -1.26 -10.14
CA TYR A 134 -4.89 -0.56 -9.41
C TYR A 134 -4.79 -0.88 -7.91
N THR A 135 -4.56 0.15 -7.10
CA THR A 135 -4.43 0.04 -5.63
C THR A 135 -5.63 0.76 -4.99
N PRO A 136 -6.74 0.08 -4.73
CA PRO A 136 -8.00 0.76 -4.39
C PRO A 136 -8.00 1.47 -3.05
N THR A 137 -7.22 1.02 -2.07
CA THR A 137 -7.13 1.62 -0.72
C THR A 137 -8.53 1.90 -0.13
N LEU A 138 -9.34 0.85 -0.06
CA LEU A 138 -10.76 0.93 0.32
C LEU A 138 -10.99 1.54 1.70
N LEU A 139 -10.02 1.42 2.61
CA LEU A 139 -10.09 1.99 3.96
C LEU A 139 -10.31 3.51 3.98
N VAL A 140 -9.86 4.21 2.96
CA VAL A 140 -9.99 5.66 2.81
C VAL A 140 -10.76 6.03 1.55
N SER A 141 -11.67 5.15 1.11
CA SER A 141 -12.49 5.37 -0.08
C SER A 141 -13.44 6.54 0.06
N PHE A 142 -13.69 7.23 -1.05
CA PHE A 142 -14.63 8.35 -1.13
C PHE A 142 -16.08 7.86 -1.31
N GLY A 143 -17.03 8.75 -1.10
CA GLY A 143 -18.45 8.46 -1.32
C GLY A 143 -19.21 8.03 -0.07
N GLY A 144 -18.70 8.36 1.11
CA GLY A 144 -19.31 8.08 2.42
C GLY A 144 -18.30 8.30 3.55
N PRO A 145 -18.63 7.86 4.77
CA PRO A 145 -17.67 7.83 5.86
C PRO A 145 -16.49 6.94 5.49
N LEU A 146 -15.29 7.33 5.93
CA LEU A 146 -14.11 6.50 5.71
C LEU A 146 -14.26 5.15 6.43
N PRO A 147 -14.16 4.02 5.72
CA PRO A 147 -14.30 2.68 6.31
C PRO A 147 -13.34 2.42 7.46
N LEU A 148 -12.22 3.12 7.51
CA LEU A 148 -11.26 3.09 8.62
C LEU A 148 -11.93 3.35 9.98
N PHE A 149 -12.88 4.29 10.04
CA PHE A 149 -13.61 4.60 11.29
C PHE A 149 -14.49 3.45 11.77
N GLN A 150 -15.03 2.65 10.85
CA GLN A 150 -15.76 1.44 11.22
C GLN A 150 -14.87 0.42 11.92
N PHE A 151 -13.63 0.25 11.44
CA PHE A 151 -12.66 -0.63 12.07
C PHE A 151 -12.20 -0.10 13.42
N PHE A 152 -11.99 1.20 13.57
CA PHE A 152 -11.67 1.79 14.86
C PHE A 152 -12.77 1.55 15.90
N ALA A 153 -14.03 1.64 15.48
CA ALA A 153 -15.17 1.40 16.37
C ALA A 153 -15.37 -0.09 16.70
N LYS A 154 -15.25 -1.00 15.70
CA LYS A 154 -15.57 -2.43 15.86
C LYS A 154 -14.40 -3.25 16.42
N GLU A 155 -13.18 -3.00 15.97
CA GLU A 155 -12.02 -3.84 16.28
C GLU A 155 -11.24 -3.35 17.51
N ASN A 156 -11.57 -2.17 18.04
CA ASN A 156 -10.91 -1.56 19.19
C ASN A 156 -9.36 -1.72 19.17
N PRO A 157 -8.64 -1.08 18.22
CA PRO A 157 -7.20 -1.28 18.08
C PRO A 157 -6.41 -1.00 19.35
N PHE A 158 -6.91 -0.09 20.20
CA PHE A 158 -6.27 0.24 21.48
C PHE A 158 -6.19 -0.96 22.44
N SER A 159 -7.12 -1.91 22.37
CA SER A 159 -7.09 -3.12 23.17
C SER A 159 -6.12 -4.19 22.65
N ASN A 160 -5.64 -4.05 21.41
CA ASN A 160 -4.77 -5.03 20.78
C ASN A 160 -3.35 -4.98 21.40
N SER A 161 -2.89 -6.09 21.97
CA SER A 161 -1.60 -6.20 22.66
C SER A 161 -0.40 -5.95 21.74
N LYS A 162 -0.45 -6.43 20.49
CA LYS A 162 0.63 -6.21 19.51
C LYS A 162 0.70 -4.74 19.11
N LEU A 163 -0.44 -4.09 18.85
CA LEU A 163 -0.43 -2.66 18.54
C LEU A 163 0.10 -1.85 19.71
N ARG A 164 -0.30 -2.14 20.96
CA ARG A 164 0.26 -1.47 22.14
C ARG A 164 1.75 -1.68 22.33
N ARG A 165 2.29 -2.78 21.84
CA ARG A 165 3.73 -3.06 21.86
C ARG A 165 4.49 -2.26 20.82
N PHE A 166 3.96 -2.16 19.61
CA PHE A 166 4.70 -1.62 18.46
C PHE A 166 4.33 -0.19 18.08
N PHE A 167 3.30 0.39 18.70
CA PHE A 167 2.95 1.80 18.53
C PHE A 167 3.26 2.62 19.78
N PRO A 168 3.72 3.88 19.63
CA PRO A 168 3.71 4.84 20.72
C PRO A 168 2.28 4.97 21.28
N LYS A 169 2.16 4.92 22.60
CA LYS A 169 0.85 4.89 23.28
C LYS A 169 -0.01 6.10 22.91
N ASP A 170 0.59 7.28 22.86
CA ASP A 170 -0.14 8.52 22.56
C ASP A 170 -0.61 8.55 21.10
N LEU A 171 0.21 8.06 20.17
CA LEU A 171 -0.17 7.96 18.76
C LEU A 171 -1.33 6.97 18.58
N LEU A 172 -1.24 5.80 19.21
CA LEU A 172 -2.31 4.80 19.15
C LEU A 172 -3.61 5.35 19.76
N TYR A 173 -3.52 6.03 20.91
CA TYR A 173 -4.67 6.64 21.56
C TYR A 173 -5.29 7.74 20.69
N ASN A 174 -4.49 8.65 20.16
CA ASN A 174 -4.97 9.76 19.33
C ASN A 174 -5.64 9.26 18.05
N ASN A 175 -5.12 8.20 17.45
CA ASN A 175 -5.71 7.65 16.23
C ASN A 175 -6.99 6.85 16.47
N THR A 176 -7.20 6.30 17.65
CA THR A 176 -8.29 5.33 17.89
C THR A 176 -9.33 5.76 18.92
N ALA A 177 -8.94 6.53 19.95
CA ALA A 177 -9.82 6.86 21.08
C ALA A 177 -10.38 8.30 21.03
N THR A 178 -9.69 9.24 20.38
CA THR A 178 -10.07 10.66 20.40
C THR A 178 -11.04 11.08 19.29
N ARG A 179 -11.29 10.22 18.31
CA ARG A 179 -12.17 10.49 17.15
C ARG A 179 -13.16 9.36 16.91
N LEU A 180 -14.02 9.12 17.86
CA LEU A 180 -15.18 8.26 17.65
C LEU A 180 -16.20 9.01 16.80
N LEU A 181 -15.99 9.05 15.49
CA LEU A 181 -17.03 9.41 14.54
C LEU A 181 -17.96 8.20 14.42
N TYR A 182 -19.14 8.33 14.98
CA TYR A 182 -20.15 7.30 14.89
C TYR A 182 -20.96 7.46 13.59
N PHE A 183 -20.91 6.44 12.76
CA PHE A 183 -21.73 6.31 11.57
C PHE A 183 -22.48 4.99 11.64
N ARG A 184 -23.68 4.95 11.06
CA ARG A 184 -24.44 3.70 10.94
C ARG A 184 -23.78 2.79 9.91
N GLU A 185 -24.02 1.49 10.01
CA GLU A 185 -23.40 0.52 9.10
C GLU A 185 -23.83 0.76 7.64
N GLU A 186 -25.09 1.15 7.41
CA GLU A 186 -25.65 1.46 6.10
C GLU A 186 -25.06 2.73 5.46
N ASP A 187 -24.40 3.60 6.22
CA ASP A 187 -23.76 4.79 5.69
C ASP A 187 -22.44 4.47 4.97
N TYR A 188 -21.88 3.26 5.18
CA TYR A 188 -20.65 2.82 4.55
C TYR A 188 -20.90 2.11 3.21
N HIS A 189 -20.49 2.74 2.10
CA HIS A 189 -20.67 2.18 0.76
C HIS A 189 -19.49 1.34 0.26
N VAL A 190 -18.50 1.10 1.09
CA VAL A 190 -17.26 0.41 0.72
C VAL A 190 -17.47 -0.99 0.14
N LYS A 191 -18.49 -1.71 0.57
CA LYS A 191 -18.81 -3.04 0.02
C LYS A 191 -19.16 -2.97 -1.46
N ASP A 192 -19.86 -1.93 -1.90
CA ASP A 192 -20.21 -1.76 -3.31
C ASP A 192 -19.01 -1.31 -4.14
N LEU A 193 -18.15 -0.44 -3.60
CA LEU A 193 -16.87 -0.12 -4.22
C LEU A 193 -16.01 -1.37 -4.37
N SER A 194 -15.92 -2.21 -3.34
CA SER A 194 -15.19 -3.48 -3.38
C SER A 194 -15.71 -4.45 -4.45
N LYS A 195 -17.04 -4.49 -4.70
CA LYS A 195 -17.61 -5.24 -5.83
C LYS A 195 -17.07 -4.75 -7.17
N GLY A 196 -16.89 -3.44 -7.33
CA GLY A 196 -16.25 -2.83 -8.51
C GLY A 196 -14.81 -3.31 -8.68
N VAL A 197 -14.01 -3.30 -7.61
CA VAL A 197 -12.64 -3.83 -7.61
C VAL A 197 -12.62 -5.31 -8.02
N ASN A 198 -13.55 -6.11 -7.47
CA ASN A 198 -13.64 -7.53 -7.80
C ASN A 198 -13.99 -7.78 -9.27
N LYS A 199 -14.86 -6.94 -9.89
CA LYS A 199 -15.13 -7.01 -11.34
C LYS A 199 -13.87 -6.79 -12.19
N ILE A 200 -13.04 -5.81 -11.82
CA ILE A 200 -11.76 -5.54 -12.50
C ILE A 200 -10.82 -6.74 -12.34
N MET A 201 -10.67 -7.27 -11.12
CA MET A 201 -9.84 -8.45 -10.86
C MET A 201 -10.32 -9.68 -11.66
N ALA A 202 -11.64 -9.93 -11.69
CA ALA A 202 -12.24 -11.04 -12.42
C ALA A 202 -12.06 -10.91 -13.95
N ALA A 203 -11.96 -9.69 -14.48
CA ALA A 203 -11.67 -9.41 -15.87
C ALA A 203 -10.16 -9.50 -16.22
N GLY A 204 -9.31 -9.87 -15.27
CA GLY A 204 -7.86 -10.00 -15.46
C GLY A 204 -7.05 -8.76 -15.08
N GLY A 205 -7.66 -7.75 -14.48
CA GLY A 205 -6.96 -6.54 -14.05
C GLY A 205 -6.01 -6.79 -12.87
N ASN A 206 -4.99 -5.96 -12.79
CA ASN A 206 -3.97 -6.03 -11.77
C ASN A 206 -4.37 -5.21 -10.54
N ILE A 207 -4.74 -5.87 -9.45
CA ILE A 207 -5.07 -5.24 -8.17
C ILE A 207 -3.92 -5.44 -7.19
N ALA A 208 -3.50 -4.38 -6.50
CA ALA A 208 -2.54 -4.45 -5.39
C ALA A 208 -3.16 -3.98 -4.08
N LEU A 209 -2.56 -4.39 -2.97
CA LEU A 209 -2.99 -4.03 -1.63
C LEU A 209 -2.51 -2.63 -1.26
N GLY A 210 -3.41 -1.77 -0.75
CA GLY A 210 -3.07 -0.46 -0.22
C GLY A 210 -3.70 -0.25 1.15
N GLY A 211 -2.89 -0.24 2.21
CA GLY A 211 -3.36 -0.07 3.59
C GLY A 211 -3.31 1.36 4.11
N HIS A 212 -2.99 2.36 3.28
CA HIS A 212 -2.85 3.80 3.53
C HIS A 212 -1.80 4.21 4.58
N GLY A 213 -1.65 3.52 5.69
CA GLY A 213 -0.56 3.75 6.64
C GLY A 213 -0.92 4.50 7.92
N ASP A 214 -2.19 4.85 8.18
CA ASP A 214 -2.61 5.48 9.46
C ASP A 214 -2.36 4.56 10.67
N MET A 215 -2.50 3.25 10.46
CA MET A 215 -2.22 2.20 11.43
C MET A 215 -1.41 1.10 10.76
N GLN A 216 -0.09 1.29 10.65
CA GLN A 216 0.80 0.37 9.94
C GLN A 216 0.63 -1.08 10.44
N GLY A 217 0.66 -2.01 9.48
CA GLY A 217 0.45 -3.44 9.73
C GLY A 217 -1.02 -3.84 9.70
N ILE A 218 -1.81 -3.46 10.70
CA ILE A 218 -3.19 -3.94 10.83
C ILE A 218 -4.10 -3.48 9.67
N GLN A 219 -3.88 -2.29 9.14
CA GLN A 219 -4.67 -1.77 8.02
C GLN A 219 -4.54 -2.63 6.75
N ASN A 220 -3.42 -3.29 6.53
CA ASN A 220 -3.29 -4.21 5.41
C ASN A 220 -4.27 -5.39 5.54
N HIS A 221 -4.51 -5.88 6.76
CA HIS A 221 -5.49 -6.94 7.01
C HIS A 221 -6.91 -6.43 6.82
N TRP A 222 -7.23 -5.24 7.32
CA TRP A 222 -8.54 -4.63 7.14
C TRP A 222 -8.85 -4.38 5.65
N GLU A 223 -7.88 -3.91 4.88
CA GLU A 223 -8.02 -3.78 3.41
C GLU A 223 -8.29 -5.13 2.75
N MET A 224 -7.60 -6.20 3.16
CA MET A 224 -7.89 -7.56 2.69
C MET A 224 -9.33 -7.99 3.01
N TRP A 225 -9.84 -7.65 4.20
CA TRP A 225 -11.22 -7.98 4.59
C TRP A 225 -12.24 -7.19 3.79
N LEU A 226 -11.94 -5.91 3.50
CA LEU A 226 -12.79 -5.09 2.62
C LEU A 226 -12.82 -5.64 1.19
N LEU A 227 -11.69 -6.04 0.63
CA LEU A 227 -11.64 -6.69 -0.69
C LEU A 227 -12.50 -7.96 -0.73
N ALA A 228 -12.44 -8.78 0.30
CA ALA A 228 -13.27 -9.98 0.42
C ALA A 228 -14.76 -9.64 0.56
N SER A 229 -15.11 -8.55 1.21
CA SER A 229 -16.51 -8.12 1.41
C SER A 229 -17.26 -7.86 0.09
N GLY A 230 -16.53 -7.48 -0.97
CA GLY A 230 -17.06 -7.31 -2.34
C GLY A 230 -17.17 -8.59 -3.15
N GLY A 231 -16.89 -9.75 -2.54
CA GLY A 231 -16.98 -11.06 -3.18
C GLY A 231 -15.69 -11.57 -3.79
N MET A 232 -14.54 -10.90 -3.54
CA MET A 232 -13.24 -11.43 -3.93
C MET A 232 -12.93 -12.68 -3.08
N SER A 233 -12.56 -13.79 -3.73
CA SER A 233 -12.21 -15.01 -3.01
C SER A 233 -10.97 -14.81 -2.13
N PRO A 234 -10.87 -15.49 -0.96
CA PRO A 234 -9.69 -15.40 -0.11
C PRO A 234 -8.38 -15.67 -0.86
N HIS A 235 -8.38 -16.61 -1.79
CA HIS A 235 -7.21 -16.90 -2.63
C HIS A 235 -6.79 -15.69 -3.48
N ASN A 236 -7.75 -14.99 -4.11
CA ASN A 236 -7.44 -13.80 -4.89
C ASN A 236 -7.00 -12.63 -4.00
N VAL A 237 -7.59 -12.47 -2.82
CA VAL A 237 -7.14 -11.48 -1.83
C VAL A 237 -5.68 -11.73 -1.42
N LEU A 238 -5.30 -12.99 -1.20
CA LEU A 238 -3.90 -13.33 -0.90
C LEU A 238 -2.97 -13.02 -2.08
N LYS A 239 -3.40 -13.24 -3.33
CA LYS A 239 -2.64 -12.82 -4.52
C LYS A 239 -2.45 -11.30 -4.56
N VAL A 240 -3.50 -10.54 -4.26
CA VAL A 240 -3.43 -9.06 -4.16
C VAL A 240 -2.38 -8.63 -3.14
N ALA A 241 -2.33 -9.28 -1.99
CA ALA A 241 -1.39 -8.98 -0.91
C ALA A 241 0.04 -9.51 -1.14
N THR A 242 0.28 -10.32 -2.17
CA THR A 242 1.57 -10.98 -2.42
C THR A 242 2.07 -10.74 -3.83
N ILE A 243 1.83 -11.66 -4.77
CA ILE A 243 2.41 -11.60 -6.11
C ILE A 243 1.96 -10.38 -6.92
N ASN A 244 0.72 -9.89 -6.72
CA ASN A 244 0.26 -8.70 -7.42
C ASN A 244 0.94 -7.44 -6.89
N GLY A 245 1.15 -7.35 -5.57
CA GLY A 245 1.98 -6.29 -4.96
C GLY A 245 3.42 -6.31 -5.50
N ALA A 246 4.01 -7.49 -5.64
CA ALA A 246 5.34 -7.64 -6.24
C ALA A 246 5.37 -7.19 -7.71
N LYS A 247 4.31 -7.50 -8.50
CA LYS A 247 4.16 -7.00 -9.88
C LYS A 247 4.04 -5.47 -9.91
N ALA A 248 3.28 -4.87 -8.98
CA ALA A 248 3.14 -3.42 -8.88
C ALA A 248 4.46 -2.69 -8.62
N LEU A 249 5.41 -3.39 -8.01
CA LEU A 249 6.77 -2.91 -7.75
C LEU A 249 7.78 -3.27 -8.85
N GLY A 250 7.39 -4.08 -9.85
CA GLY A 250 8.33 -4.62 -10.82
C GLY A 250 9.26 -5.71 -10.26
N LEU A 251 8.91 -6.31 -9.12
CA LEU A 251 9.74 -7.27 -8.36
C LEU A 251 9.18 -8.71 -8.38
N ALA A 252 8.28 -9.03 -9.29
CA ALA A 252 7.63 -10.35 -9.33
C ALA A 252 8.60 -11.51 -9.64
N ALA A 253 9.76 -11.21 -10.24
CA ALA A 253 10.82 -12.21 -10.43
C ALA A 253 11.47 -12.64 -9.11
N ASP A 254 11.53 -11.73 -8.13
CA ASP A 254 12.26 -11.93 -6.88
C ASP A 254 11.35 -12.19 -5.67
N LEU A 255 10.09 -11.75 -5.73
CA LEU A 255 9.16 -11.69 -4.59
C LEU A 255 7.74 -12.17 -4.96
N GLY A 256 6.93 -12.38 -3.92
CA GLY A 256 5.48 -12.48 -4.02
C GLY A 256 4.91 -13.87 -4.24
N SER A 257 5.75 -14.87 -4.48
CA SER A 257 5.35 -16.30 -4.56
C SER A 257 6.43 -17.18 -3.96
N ILE A 258 6.04 -18.38 -3.57
CA ILE A 258 6.95 -19.41 -3.03
C ILE A 258 7.47 -20.24 -4.21
N GLU A 259 8.62 -19.85 -4.72
CA GLU A 259 9.28 -20.48 -5.86
C GLU A 259 10.80 -20.55 -5.64
N LYS A 260 11.44 -21.61 -6.18
CA LYS A 260 12.90 -21.73 -6.13
C LYS A 260 13.57 -20.55 -6.82
N GLY A 261 14.54 -19.95 -6.17
CA GLY A 261 15.29 -18.79 -6.69
C GLY A 261 14.77 -17.44 -6.22
N LYS A 262 13.57 -17.36 -5.64
CA LYS A 262 13.05 -16.13 -5.04
C LYS A 262 13.58 -15.92 -3.62
N LEU A 263 13.50 -14.69 -3.16
CA LEU A 263 13.86 -14.34 -1.78
C LEU A 263 12.96 -15.06 -0.78
N ALA A 264 13.55 -15.56 0.29
CA ALA A 264 12.85 -16.25 1.35
C ALA A 264 12.12 -15.22 2.25
N ASP A 265 11.02 -14.70 1.72
CA ASP A 265 10.10 -13.79 2.40
C ASP A 265 8.76 -14.52 2.58
N LEU A 266 8.49 -14.96 3.79
CA LEU A 266 7.34 -15.80 4.11
C LEU A 266 6.60 -15.27 5.32
N ILE A 267 5.29 -15.56 5.39
CA ILE A 267 4.47 -15.38 6.59
C ILE A 267 3.90 -16.75 6.96
N ILE A 268 4.05 -17.16 8.22
CA ILE A 268 3.50 -18.38 8.75
C ILE A 268 2.33 -18.02 9.65
N LEU A 269 1.16 -18.55 9.32
CA LEU A 269 -0.11 -18.32 10.01
C LEU A 269 -0.51 -19.53 10.83
N ASP A 270 -1.13 -19.30 12.00
CA ASP A 270 -1.72 -20.35 12.84
C ASP A 270 -3.02 -20.90 12.25
N LYS A 271 -3.80 -20.03 11.59
CA LYS A 271 -5.11 -20.35 11.04
C LYS A 271 -5.15 -20.19 9.52
N ASN A 272 -5.98 -20.98 8.87
CA ASN A 272 -6.08 -20.99 7.41
C ASN A 272 -6.84 -19.75 6.89
N PRO A 273 -6.17 -18.81 6.17
CA PRO A 273 -6.82 -17.62 5.61
C PRO A 273 -7.72 -17.92 4.40
N LEU A 274 -7.63 -19.12 3.81
CA LEU A 274 -8.52 -19.53 2.73
C LEU A 274 -9.93 -19.91 3.24
N VAL A 275 -10.04 -20.29 4.53
CA VAL A 275 -11.34 -20.56 5.18
C VAL A 275 -11.98 -19.26 5.62
N ASP A 276 -11.19 -18.37 6.22
CA ASP A 276 -11.63 -17.03 6.62
C ASP A 276 -10.45 -16.07 6.45
N ILE A 277 -10.61 -15.05 5.62
CA ILE A 277 -9.55 -14.08 5.35
C ILE A 277 -9.11 -13.32 6.61
N LYS A 278 -9.98 -13.23 7.63
CA LYS A 278 -9.62 -12.65 8.93
C LYS A 278 -8.49 -13.40 9.63
N ASN A 279 -8.30 -14.67 9.31
CA ASN A 279 -7.17 -15.48 9.77
C ASN A 279 -5.80 -14.96 9.27
N SER A 280 -5.77 -14.03 8.34
CA SER A 280 -4.54 -13.33 7.91
C SER A 280 -3.80 -12.66 9.08
N THR A 281 -4.48 -12.32 10.17
CA THR A 281 -3.88 -11.73 11.38
C THR A 281 -3.22 -12.76 12.31
N SER A 282 -3.43 -14.07 12.10
CA SER A 282 -2.91 -15.14 12.97
C SER A 282 -1.42 -15.44 12.73
N ILE A 283 -0.60 -14.40 12.63
CA ILE A 283 0.83 -14.50 12.28
C ILE A 283 1.62 -15.08 13.45
N ILE A 284 2.27 -16.24 13.24
CA ILE A 284 3.18 -16.88 14.18
C ILE A 284 4.62 -16.44 13.90
N TYR A 285 5.02 -16.45 12.61
CA TYR A 285 6.36 -16.06 12.19
C TYR A 285 6.32 -15.23 10.91
N VAL A 286 7.34 -14.38 10.79
CA VAL A 286 7.65 -13.65 9.56
C VAL A 286 9.09 -13.97 9.17
N MET A 287 9.31 -14.35 7.92
CA MET A 287 10.66 -14.52 7.38
C MET A 287 10.96 -13.40 6.39
N LYS A 288 12.12 -12.79 6.51
CA LYS A 288 12.65 -11.79 5.58
C LYS A 288 14.09 -12.14 5.23
N ASN A 289 14.39 -12.34 3.95
CA ASN A 289 15.72 -12.76 3.47
C ASN A 289 16.26 -14.02 4.20
N GLY A 290 15.40 -14.98 4.55
CA GLY A 290 15.79 -16.18 5.28
C GLY A 290 16.00 -16.01 6.78
N VAL A 291 15.88 -14.79 7.33
CA VAL A 291 15.86 -14.55 8.78
C VAL A 291 14.42 -14.65 9.27
N LEU A 292 14.21 -15.52 10.26
CA LEU A 292 12.89 -15.76 10.85
C LEU A 292 12.71 -14.95 12.13
N TYR A 293 11.57 -14.27 12.21
CA TYR A 293 11.17 -13.43 13.34
C TYR A 293 9.89 -13.97 13.98
N SER A 294 9.80 -13.87 15.30
CA SER A 294 8.56 -14.10 16.04
C SER A 294 7.47 -13.12 15.59
N GLY A 295 6.29 -13.61 15.23
CA GLY A 295 5.14 -12.77 14.91
C GLY A 295 4.56 -12.01 16.10
N GLU A 296 4.92 -12.38 17.32
CA GLU A 296 4.46 -11.73 18.56
C GLU A 296 5.43 -10.64 19.04
N THR A 297 6.75 -10.90 18.98
CA THR A 297 7.75 -10.03 19.61
C THR A 297 8.68 -9.36 18.61
N LEU A 298 8.73 -9.86 17.35
CA LEU A 298 9.71 -9.55 16.32
C LEU A 298 11.16 -9.92 16.70
N ASP A 299 11.35 -10.70 17.76
CA ASP A 299 12.68 -11.27 18.05
C ASP A 299 13.09 -12.19 16.91
N LYS A 300 14.37 -12.17 16.54
CA LYS A 300 14.94 -13.15 15.61
C LYS A 300 14.98 -14.51 16.29
N VAL A 301 14.49 -15.53 15.60
CA VAL A 301 14.46 -16.92 16.09
C VAL A 301 15.34 -17.85 15.27
N TYR A 302 15.72 -17.45 14.06
CA TYR A 302 16.61 -18.18 13.17
C TYR A 302 17.31 -17.21 12.18
N PRO A 303 18.57 -17.42 11.79
CA PRO A 303 19.49 -18.50 12.19
C PRO A 303 20.06 -18.31 13.61
N VAL A 304 20.06 -17.09 14.11
CA VAL A 304 20.56 -16.74 15.46
C VAL A 304 19.44 -16.14 16.26
N LYS A 305 19.28 -16.54 17.51
CA LYS A 305 18.30 -15.93 18.44
C LYS A 305 18.83 -14.61 18.94
N GLU A 306 18.06 -13.56 18.72
CA GLU A 306 18.39 -12.20 19.13
C GLU A 306 17.09 -11.43 19.47
N ALA A 307 17.04 -10.82 20.63
CA ALA A 307 15.91 -9.97 20.99
C ALA A 307 15.91 -8.67 20.16
N ILE A 308 14.73 -8.22 19.74
CA ILE A 308 14.58 -6.94 19.04
C ILE A 308 15.01 -5.79 19.99
N LYS A 309 15.68 -4.79 19.44
CA LYS A 309 15.96 -3.56 20.17
C LYS A 309 14.64 -2.89 20.60
N LYS A 310 14.53 -2.54 21.88
CA LYS A 310 13.35 -1.82 22.36
C LYS A 310 13.16 -0.52 21.57
N PRO A 311 11.94 -0.26 21.07
CA PRO A 311 11.64 1.03 20.48
C PRO A 311 11.89 2.18 21.45
N TRP A 312 12.26 3.35 20.95
CA TRP A 312 12.59 4.52 21.77
C TRP A 312 11.45 4.92 22.74
N TRP A 313 10.20 4.70 22.38
CA TRP A 313 9.04 4.99 23.24
C TRP A 313 8.84 3.99 24.40
N GLN A 314 9.59 2.89 24.40
CA GLN A 314 9.62 1.91 25.49
C GLN A 314 10.91 2.03 26.32
N MET A 315 11.83 2.91 25.95
CA MET A 315 13.01 3.21 26.75
C MET A 315 12.59 4.07 27.93
N GLU A 316 13.09 3.77 29.12
CA GLU A 316 12.88 4.62 30.27
C GLU A 316 13.43 6.02 29.98
N LYS A 317 12.60 7.04 30.19
CA LYS A 317 13.08 8.42 30.15
C LYS A 317 14.04 8.52 31.33
N HIS A 318 15.32 8.55 31.06
CA HIS A 318 16.27 9.03 32.07
C HIS A 318 15.92 10.51 32.33
N ASN A 319 15.29 10.77 33.49
CA ASN A 319 15.04 12.12 34.00
C ASN A 319 16.36 12.84 34.26
#